data_c392b23bc7f0e24db54a2b9f52c44c30
#
_entry.id   c392b23bc7f0e24db54a2b9f52c44c30
#
_cell.length_a   1.000
_cell.length_b   1.000
_cell.length_c   1.000
_cell.angle_alpha   90.00
_cell.angle_beta   90.00
_cell.angle_gamma   90.00
#
_symmetry.space_group_name_H-M   'P 1'
#
loop_
_entity.id
_entity.type
_entity.pdbx_description
1 polymer ?
#
loop_
_entity_poly.entity_id
_entity_poly.type
_entity_poly.pdbx_seq_one_letter_code
_entity_poly.pdbx_strand_id
1 'polypeptide(L)'
;MKPRILIVDDDSVITQQLYWTLCQEYDVVTANDMQSAIRRATFYKPDVSILDLQMPPERDSPASGMRLLEYIKGHVTQSKVLIMSSNSAPDVREACLAAGADGFFAKPFKIEDLLASICRLMPVHRLELFAQIL
;
A
#
# COMPACT_ATOMS: atom_id res chain seq x y z
N MET A 1 -3.23 18.01 -9.24
CA MET A 1 -2.48 16.76 -9.44
C MET A 1 -3.01 15.69 -8.49
N LYS A 2 -3.25 14.51 -8.98
CA LYS A 2 -3.77 13.43 -8.15
C LYS A 2 -2.66 12.85 -7.27
N PRO A 3 -2.96 12.51 -6.01
CA PRO A 3 -2.03 11.74 -5.19
C PRO A 3 -1.77 10.38 -5.82
N ARG A 4 -0.58 9.84 -5.59
CA ARG A 4 -0.14 8.61 -6.23
C ARG A 4 -0.18 7.45 -5.25
N ILE A 5 -0.71 6.31 -5.71
CA ILE A 5 -0.80 5.08 -4.93
C ILE A 5 -0.07 3.98 -5.68
N LEU A 6 0.80 3.25 -4.99
CA LEU A 6 1.41 2.03 -5.48
C LEU A 6 0.68 0.84 -4.87
N ILE A 7 0.28 -0.11 -5.71
CA ILE A 7 -0.34 -1.37 -5.28
C ILE A 7 0.59 -2.50 -5.65
N VAL A 8 1.01 -3.29 -4.66
CA VAL A 8 1.91 -4.42 -4.85
C VAL A 8 1.22 -5.69 -4.41
N ASP A 9 0.87 -6.55 -5.37
CA ASP A 9 0.23 -7.84 -5.12
C ASP A 9 0.47 -8.70 -6.35
N ASP A 10 0.78 -9.97 -6.16
CA ASP A 10 0.95 -10.90 -7.27
C ASP A 10 -0.39 -11.48 -7.76
N ASP A 11 -1.47 -11.26 -7.03
CA ASP A 11 -2.83 -11.64 -7.45
C ASP A 11 -3.40 -10.55 -8.37
N SER A 12 -3.49 -10.86 -9.66
CA SER A 12 -3.96 -9.90 -10.66
C SER A 12 -5.41 -9.49 -10.45
N VAL A 13 -6.23 -10.35 -9.86
CA VAL A 13 -7.64 -10.03 -9.58
C VAL A 13 -7.74 -8.92 -8.55
N ILE A 14 -7.01 -9.05 -7.45
CA ILE A 14 -6.99 -8.03 -6.39
C ILE A 14 -6.42 -6.72 -6.94
N THR A 15 -5.31 -6.80 -7.66
CA THR A 15 -4.67 -5.62 -8.25
C THR A 15 -5.61 -4.87 -9.18
N GLN A 16 -6.34 -5.58 -10.04
CA GLN A 16 -7.29 -4.97 -10.96
C GLN A 16 -8.47 -4.36 -10.24
N GLN A 17 -9.01 -5.04 -9.23
CA GLN A 17 -10.13 -4.51 -8.46
C GLN A 17 -9.75 -3.20 -7.77
N LEU A 18 -8.59 -3.16 -7.15
CA LEU A 18 -8.11 -1.96 -6.48
C LEU A 18 -7.80 -0.85 -7.49
N TYR A 19 -7.19 -1.19 -8.62
CA TYR A 19 -6.91 -0.22 -9.66
C TYR A 19 -8.18 0.49 -10.12
N TRP A 20 -9.21 -0.27 -10.51
CA TRP A 20 -10.45 0.31 -11.00
C TRP A 20 -11.21 1.09 -9.94
N THR A 21 -11.09 0.67 -8.67
CA THR A 21 -11.73 1.38 -7.58
C THR A 21 -11.07 2.73 -7.32
N LEU A 22 -9.75 2.83 -7.47
CA LEU A 22 -8.97 3.99 -7.04
C LEU A 22 -8.60 4.95 -8.18
N CYS A 23 -8.63 4.50 -9.44
CA CYS A 23 -8.01 5.23 -10.55
C CYS A 23 -8.70 6.54 -10.90
N GLN A 24 -9.94 6.76 -10.47
CA GLN A 24 -10.62 8.03 -10.73
C GLN A 24 -10.13 9.16 -9.85
N GLU A 25 -9.78 8.84 -8.61
CA GLU A 25 -9.35 9.84 -7.62
C GLU A 25 -7.84 9.89 -7.44
N TYR A 26 -7.15 8.82 -7.76
CA TYR A 26 -5.71 8.67 -7.52
C TYR A 26 -5.00 8.23 -8.79
N ASP A 27 -3.72 8.59 -8.86
CA ASP A 27 -2.82 8.10 -9.89
C ASP A 27 -2.25 6.76 -9.41
N VAL A 28 -2.70 5.66 -10.01
CA VAL A 28 -2.43 4.31 -9.51
C VAL A 28 -1.35 3.65 -10.33
N VAL A 29 -0.33 3.14 -9.64
CA VAL A 29 0.77 2.36 -10.21
C VAL A 29 0.72 0.98 -9.57
N THR A 30 0.89 -0.07 -10.36
CA THR A 30 0.84 -1.45 -9.85
C THR A 30 2.17 -2.14 -10.04
N ALA A 31 2.46 -3.12 -9.19
CA ALA A 31 3.61 -3.99 -9.31
C ALA A 31 3.23 -5.38 -8.80
N ASN A 32 3.82 -6.42 -9.36
CA ASN A 32 3.46 -7.80 -9.03
C ASN A 32 4.62 -8.63 -8.48
N ASP A 33 5.78 -8.02 -8.29
CA ASP A 33 6.91 -8.67 -7.67
C ASP A 33 7.78 -7.66 -6.95
N MET A 34 8.77 -8.16 -6.21
CA MET A 34 9.67 -7.36 -5.38
C MET A 34 10.47 -6.34 -6.20
N GLN A 35 11.05 -6.78 -7.31
CA GLN A 35 11.92 -5.93 -8.11
C GLN A 35 11.16 -4.78 -8.77
N SER A 36 10.02 -5.08 -9.37
CA SER A 36 9.20 -4.04 -10.00
C SER A 36 8.63 -3.09 -8.96
N ALA A 37 8.30 -3.59 -7.76
CA ALA A 37 7.82 -2.75 -6.67
C ALA A 37 8.88 -1.76 -6.21
N ILE A 38 10.12 -2.21 -6.04
CA ILE A 38 11.24 -1.34 -5.65
C ILE A 38 11.48 -0.26 -6.70
N ARG A 39 11.53 -0.65 -7.99
CA ARG A 39 11.75 0.31 -9.07
C ARG A 39 10.65 1.36 -9.11
N ARG A 40 9.40 0.93 -9.01
CA ARG A 40 8.26 1.84 -9.09
C ARG A 40 8.13 2.73 -7.87
N ALA A 41 8.37 2.20 -6.69
CA ALA A 41 8.39 3.00 -5.47
C ALA A 41 9.46 4.09 -5.54
N THR A 42 10.65 3.73 -6.00
CA THR A 42 11.77 4.66 -6.12
C THR A 42 11.51 5.74 -7.18
N PHE A 43 10.97 5.34 -8.32
CA PHE A 43 10.74 6.27 -9.43
C PHE A 43 9.54 7.18 -9.17
N TYR A 44 8.40 6.59 -8.77
CA TYR A 44 7.15 7.35 -8.66
C TYR A 44 6.96 8.01 -7.31
N LYS A 45 7.64 7.56 -6.28
CA LYS A 45 7.56 8.10 -4.91
C LYS A 45 6.09 8.24 -4.45
N PRO A 46 5.35 7.13 -4.36
CA PRO A 46 3.92 7.19 -4.06
C PRO A 46 3.64 7.78 -2.68
N ASP A 47 2.50 8.44 -2.57
CA ASP A 47 2.03 8.98 -1.29
C ASP A 47 1.58 7.86 -0.37
N VAL A 48 0.97 6.81 -0.93
CA VAL A 48 0.58 5.60 -0.21
C VAL A 48 1.01 4.39 -1.01
N SER A 49 1.59 3.41 -0.33
CA SER A 49 1.93 2.10 -0.89
C SER A 49 1.11 1.03 -0.19
N ILE A 50 0.42 0.20 -0.97
CA ILE A 50 -0.39 -0.91 -0.46
C ILE A 50 0.33 -2.18 -0.86
N LEU A 51 0.80 -2.95 0.14
CA LEU A 51 1.68 -4.09 -0.08
C LEU A 51 1.04 -5.38 0.38
N ASP A 52 1.07 -6.40 -0.48
CA ASP A 52 0.81 -7.78 -0.06
C ASP A 52 2.06 -8.33 0.62
N LEU A 53 1.87 -8.92 1.79
CA LEU A 53 2.99 -9.44 2.57
C LEU A 53 3.57 -10.74 1.96
N GLN A 54 2.69 -11.60 1.44
CA GLN A 54 3.07 -12.89 0.88
C GLN A 54 3.30 -12.80 -0.63
N MET A 55 4.50 -12.43 -1.04
CA MET A 55 4.86 -12.30 -2.45
C MET A 55 6.01 -13.21 -2.84
N PRO A 56 6.14 -13.53 -4.15
CA PRO A 56 7.32 -14.23 -4.60
C PRO A 56 8.61 -13.47 -4.26
N PRO A 57 9.72 -14.17 -4.03
CA PRO A 57 9.85 -15.63 -4.12
C PRO A 57 9.37 -16.40 -2.88
N GLU A 58 9.01 -15.73 -1.80
CA GLU A 58 8.73 -16.39 -0.53
C GLU A 58 7.25 -16.23 -0.14
N ARG A 59 6.36 -16.89 -0.91
CA ARG A 59 4.91 -16.76 -0.69
C ARG A 59 4.43 -17.37 0.63
N ASP A 60 5.16 -18.35 1.15
CA ASP A 60 4.79 -19.00 2.41
C ASP A 60 5.27 -18.25 3.64
N SER A 61 5.91 -17.11 3.43
CA SER A 61 6.54 -16.32 4.47
C SER A 61 6.24 -14.83 4.25
N PRO A 62 6.16 -14.04 5.32
CA PRO A 62 6.04 -12.59 5.19
C PRO A 62 7.35 -11.89 4.81
N ALA A 63 8.43 -12.63 4.61
CA ALA A 63 9.77 -12.05 4.51
C ALA A 63 9.92 -11.07 3.34
N SER A 64 9.38 -11.41 2.16
CA SER A 64 9.49 -10.52 0.99
C SER A 64 8.74 -9.20 1.20
N GLY A 65 7.51 -9.29 1.71
CA GLY A 65 6.73 -8.09 2.01
C GLY A 65 7.35 -7.25 3.11
N MET A 66 7.92 -7.88 4.12
CA MET A 66 8.63 -7.18 5.20
C MET A 66 9.85 -6.43 4.67
N ARG A 67 10.62 -7.03 3.78
CA ARG A 67 11.78 -6.36 3.17
C ARG A 67 11.34 -5.16 2.34
N LEU A 68 10.25 -5.30 1.60
CA LEU A 68 9.71 -4.20 0.81
C LEU A 68 9.21 -3.05 1.71
N LEU A 69 8.51 -3.39 2.78
CA LEU A 69 8.08 -2.40 3.78
C LEU A 69 9.28 -1.62 4.34
N GLU A 70 10.30 -2.32 4.77
CA GLU A 70 11.52 -1.70 5.31
C GLU A 70 12.21 -0.81 4.27
N TYR A 71 12.29 -1.29 3.02
CA TYR A 71 12.87 -0.51 1.93
C TYR A 71 12.11 0.79 1.71
N ILE A 72 10.80 0.72 1.61
CA ILE A 72 9.98 1.91 1.34
C ILE A 72 10.09 2.90 2.50
N LYS A 73 9.99 2.43 3.74
CA LYS A 73 10.10 3.31 4.90
C LYS A 73 11.47 3.96 5.03
N GLY A 74 12.51 3.28 4.56
CA GLY A 74 13.88 3.82 4.60
C GLY A 74 14.27 4.71 3.43
N HIS A 75 13.69 4.50 2.25
CA HIS A 75 14.12 5.16 1.01
C HIS A 75 13.05 6.05 0.38
N VAL A 76 11.78 5.79 0.66
CA VAL A 76 10.67 6.60 0.15
C VAL A 76 9.88 7.08 1.37
N THR A 77 10.52 7.94 2.15
CA THR A 77 10.07 8.29 3.50
C THR A 77 8.73 8.99 3.56
N GLN A 78 8.31 9.66 2.48
CA GLN A 78 7.00 10.30 2.43
C GLN A 78 5.86 9.31 2.22
N SER A 79 6.14 8.08 1.77
CA SER A 79 5.10 7.10 1.48
C SER A 79 4.55 6.50 2.76
N LYS A 80 3.23 6.55 2.91
CA LYS A 80 2.54 5.79 3.95
C LYS A 80 2.31 4.38 3.44
N VAL A 81 2.46 3.38 4.31
CA VAL A 81 2.42 1.98 3.90
C VAL A 81 1.27 1.26 4.58
N LEU A 82 0.40 0.67 3.77
CA LEU A 82 -0.68 -0.20 4.21
C LEU A 82 -0.35 -1.62 3.80
N ILE A 83 -0.47 -2.56 4.72
CA ILE A 83 -0.19 -3.97 4.48
C ILE A 83 -1.50 -4.72 4.29
N MET A 84 -1.53 -5.60 3.28
CA MET A 84 -2.57 -6.60 3.09
C MET A 84 -1.96 -7.97 3.35
N SER A 85 -2.63 -8.85 4.08
CA SER A 85 -2.09 -10.18 4.34
C SER A 85 -3.19 -11.17 4.59
N SER A 86 -3.04 -12.38 4.04
CA SER A 86 -3.87 -13.53 4.40
C SER A 86 -3.45 -14.13 5.74
N ASN A 87 -2.26 -13.78 6.24
CA ASN A 87 -1.78 -14.18 7.55
C ASN A 87 -2.07 -13.06 8.55
N SER A 88 -3.08 -13.25 9.39
CA SER A 88 -3.52 -12.27 10.38
C SER A 88 -3.03 -12.60 11.80
N ALA A 89 -2.02 -13.45 11.94
CA ALA A 89 -1.46 -13.79 13.25
C ALA A 89 -0.98 -12.50 13.96
N PRO A 90 -1.23 -12.36 15.29
CA PRO A 90 -0.86 -11.12 15.99
C PRO A 90 0.61 -10.76 15.91
N ASP A 91 1.51 -11.75 15.91
CA ASP A 91 2.94 -11.49 15.81
C ASP A 91 3.34 -10.91 14.45
N VAL A 92 2.69 -11.33 13.37
CA VAL A 92 2.92 -10.80 12.02
C VAL A 92 2.45 -9.34 11.95
N ARG A 93 1.24 -9.08 12.45
CA ARG A 93 0.70 -7.72 12.49
C ARG A 93 1.60 -6.78 13.30
N GLU A 94 2.00 -7.22 14.49
CA GLU A 94 2.86 -6.42 15.37
C GLU A 94 4.22 -6.13 14.72
N ALA A 95 4.80 -7.12 14.04
CA ALA A 95 6.07 -6.94 13.34
C ALA A 95 5.94 -5.89 12.23
N CYS A 96 4.85 -5.90 11.47
CA CYS A 96 4.61 -4.90 10.43
C CYS A 96 4.48 -3.50 11.02
N LEU A 97 3.71 -3.36 12.08
CA LEU A 97 3.51 -2.05 12.71
C LEU A 97 4.81 -1.55 13.34
N ALA A 98 5.60 -2.44 13.95
CA ALA A 98 6.90 -2.09 14.51
C ALA A 98 7.90 -1.66 13.43
N ALA A 99 7.78 -2.22 12.23
CA ALA A 99 8.62 -1.84 11.09
C ALA A 99 8.15 -0.55 10.40
N GLY A 100 7.08 0.07 10.87
CA GLY A 100 6.63 1.37 10.40
C GLY A 100 5.40 1.35 9.50
N ALA A 101 4.71 0.21 9.36
CA ALA A 101 3.47 0.16 8.61
C ALA A 101 2.43 1.09 9.26
N ASP A 102 1.68 1.80 8.43
CA ASP A 102 0.67 2.75 8.87
C ASP A 102 -0.70 2.10 9.01
N GLY A 103 -0.87 0.89 8.53
CA GLY A 103 -2.08 0.10 8.69
C GLY A 103 -1.88 -1.33 8.25
N PHE A 104 -2.77 -2.21 8.71
CA PHE A 104 -2.72 -3.64 8.41
C PHE A 104 -4.13 -4.14 8.16
N PHE A 105 -4.32 -4.82 7.02
CA PHE A 105 -5.62 -5.36 6.61
C PHE A 105 -5.50 -6.87 6.40
N ALA A 106 -6.23 -7.64 7.20
CA ALA A 106 -6.34 -9.08 7.02
C ALA A 106 -7.26 -9.37 5.85
N LYS A 107 -6.84 -10.24 4.93
CA LYS A 107 -7.68 -10.69 3.83
C LYS A 107 -8.65 -11.77 4.30
N PRO A 108 -9.91 -11.76 3.87
CA PRO A 108 -10.56 -10.70 3.08
C PRO A 108 -10.92 -9.49 3.94
N PHE A 109 -10.84 -8.30 3.38
CA PHE A 109 -11.20 -7.07 4.07
C PHE A 109 -12.27 -6.32 3.27
N LYS A 110 -12.94 -5.37 3.93
CA LYS A 110 -13.91 -4.51 3.27
C LYS A 110 -13.18 -3.39 2.53
N ILE A 111 -13.54 -3.17 1.27
CA ILE A 111 -12.91 -2.12 0.47
C ILE A 111 -13.12 -0.74 1.10
N GLU A 112 -14.26 -0.53 1.76
CA GLU A 112 -14.58 0.74 2.42
C GLU A 112 -13.57 1.07 3.52
N ASP A 113 -13.12 0.05 4.26
CA ASP A 113 -12.12 0.24 5.31
C ASP A 113 -10.77 0.65 4.73
N LEU A 114 -10.39 0.06 3.60
CA LEU A 114 -9.16 0.42 2.91
C LEU A 114 -9.24 1.86 2.38
N LEU A 115 -10.36 2.22 1.74
CA LEU A 115 -10.56 3.57 1.21
C LEU A 115 -10.52 4.61 2.32
N ALA A 116 -11.13 4.33 3.46
CA ALA A 116 -11.09 5.23 4.61
C ALA A 116 -9.67 5.45 5.12
N SER A 117 -8.87 4.39 5.17
CA SER A 117 -7.47 4.51 5.59
C SER A 117 -6.64 5.31 4.60
N ILE A 118 -6.83 5.09 3.30
CA ILE A 118 -6.14 5.85 2.26
C ILE A 118 -6.46 7.34 2.40
N CYS A 119 -7.72 7.67 2.53
CA CYS A 119 -8.17 9.05 2.67
C CYS A 119 -7.55 9.71 3.92
N ARG A 120 -7.54 8.99 5.04
CA ARG A 120 -6.97 9.49 6.28
C ARG A 120 -5.46 9.77 6.18
N LEU A 121 -4.76 8.97 5.38
CA LEU A 121 -3.31 9.08 5.23
C LEU A 121 -2.88 10.12 4.19
N MET A 122 -3.84 10.81 3.57
CA MET A 122 -3.57 11.85 2.56
C MET A 122 -4.07 13.22 3.03
N PRO A 123 -3.46 13.80 4.07
CA PRO A 123 -3.95 15.06 4.62
C PRO A 123 -3.86 16.22 3.63
N VAL A 124 -2.83 16.26 2.77
CA VAL A 124 -2.68 17.33 1.77
C VAL A 124 -3.82 17.27 0.76
N HIS A 125 -4.18 16.08 0.30
CA HIS A 125 -5.31 15.89 -0.62
C HIS A 125 -6.62 16.38 0.01
N ARG A 126 -6.84 16.05 1.28
CA ARG A 126 -8.05 16.49 2.01
C ARG A 126 -8.08 18.02 2.15
N LEU A 127 -6.94 18.64 2.42
CA LEU A 127 -6.85 20.09 2.53
C LEU A 127 -7.16 20.76 1.20
N GLU A 128 -6.68 20.21 0.09
CA GLU A 128 -6.98 20.72 -1.24
C GLU A 128 -8.46 20.62 -1.56
N LEU A 129 -9.09 19.49 -1.26
CA LEU A 129 -10.53 19.32 -1.44
C LEU A 129 -11.32 20.32 -0.60
N PHE A 130 -10.89 20.52 0.65
CA PHE A 130 -11.55 21.46 1.53
C PHE A 130 -11.45 22.89 0.99
N ALA A 131 -10.31 23.26 0.48
CA ALA A 131 -10.09 24.58 -0.10
C ALA A 131 -10.99 24.81 -1.33
N GLN A 132 -11.24 23.78 -2.11
CA GLN A 132 -12.11 23.87 -3.28
C GLN A 132 -13.59 24.06 -2.90
N ILE A 133 -13.99 23.51 -1.77
CA ILE A 133 -15.37 23.65 -1.29
C ILE A 133 -15.63 25.05 -0.71
N LEU A 134 -14.63 25.61 -0.07
CA LEU A 134 -14.74 26.93 0.53
C LEU A 134 -14.62 28.05 -0.51
#